data_39cdf91e1688530ce27a4354ed1ed077
#
_entry.id   39cdf91e1688530ce27a4354ed1ed077
#
_cell.length_a   1.000
_cell.length_b   1.000
_cell.length_c   1.000
_cell.angle_alpha   90.00
_cell.angle_beta   90.00
_cell.angle_gamma   90.00
#
_symmetry.space_group_name_H-M   'P 1'
#
loop_
_entity.id
_entity.type
_entity.pdbx_description
1 polymer ?
#
loop_
_entity_poly.entity_id
_entity_poly.type
_entity_poly.pdbx_seq_one_letter_code
_entity_poly.pdbx_strand_id
1 'polypeptide(L)'
;HLTDIHIGGGFLSKEVDEKAINAVATMITKEKPDLVIATGDIAFPVPYMAGTFNNYSGAKAFGNLMESLGVYWTVTFGNHDAECYSYFDREAVAEIYSDEEFKHCLFQAGPEDVDGYGNHVIEVKNTDGIITQAIVLIDSQAYVKNNLIESIKGTYDNIHPNQVEWYENEIKRMNSENNKTIKAIQGDVNGGLHKDFATVKSL
;
A
#
# COMPACT_ATOMS: atom_id res chain seq x y z
N HIS A 1 -1.41 4.87 10.25
CA HIS A 1 -0.68 3.67 9.84
C HIS A 1 -1.19 2.46 10.62
N LEU A 2 -1.54 1.39 9.89
CA LEU A 2 -1.98 0.09 10.41
C LEU A 2 -1.05 -1.00 9.88
N THR A 3 -0.92 -2.10 10.62
CA THR A 3 -0.15 -3.29 10.21
C THR A 3 -0.66 -4.51 10.98
N ASP A 4 -0.41 -5.70 10.48
CA ASP A 4 -0.63 -6.97 11.16
C ASP A 4 -2.08 -7.15 11.69
N ILE A 5 -3.06 -6.86 10.85
CA ILE A 5 -4.48 -6.96 11.23
C ILE A 5 -4.92 -8.42 11.30
N HIS A 6 -4.33 -9.28 10.44
CA HIS A 6 -4.48 -10.73 10.42
C HIS A 6 -5.94 -11.22 10.37
N ILE A 7 -6.73 -10.67 9.43
CA ILE A 7 -8.11 -11.14 9.20
C ILE A 7 -8.04 -12.55 8.60
N GLY A 8 -8.56 -13.54 9.32
CA GLY A 8 -8.58 -14.92 8.88
C GLY A 8 -9.58 -15.20 7.77
N GLY A 9 -10.69 -14.47 7.74
CA GLY A 9 -11.72 -14.54 6.69
C GLY A 9 -12.54 -15.84 6.66
N GLY A 10 -12.40 -16.70 7.66
CA GLY A 10 -13.05 -18.00 7.73
C GLY A 10 -14.01 -18.17 8.92
N PHE A 11 -14.65 -19.33 8.98
CA PHE A 11 -15.67 -19.59 10.01
C PHE A 11 -15.08 -19.77 11.42
N LEU A 12 -13.83 -20.24 11.53
CA LEU A 12 -13.18 -20.42 12.84
C LEU A 12 -12.62 -19.10 13.40
N SER A 13 -12.28 -18.15 12.55
CA SER A 13 -11.70 -16.84 12.95
C SER A 13 -12.75 -15.77 13.20
N LYS A 14 -14.03 -16.03 12.94
CA LYS A 14 -15.10 -15.02 12.92
C LYS A 14 -15.09 -14.07 14.11
N GLU A 15 -15.02 -14.58 15.33
CA GLU A 15 -15.02 -13.73 16.55
C GLU A 15 -13.76 -12.87 16.69
N VAL A 16 -12.62 -13.38 16.24
CA VAL A 16 -11.34 -12.66 16.27
C VAL A 16 -11.35 -11.59 15.18
N ASP A 17 -11.81 -11.93 13.98
CA ASP A 17 -11.95 -11.01 12.86
C ASP A 17 -12.90 -9.86 13.19
N GLU A 18 -14.06 -10.14 13.79
CA GLU A 18 -15.00 -9.11 14.25
C GLU A 18 -14.37 -8.15 15.27
N LYS A 19 -13.54 -8.65 16.20
CA LYS A 19 -12.82 -7.81 17.15
C LYS A 19 -11.78 -6.93 16.47
N ALA A 20 -11.00 -7.50 15.55
CA ALA A 20 -10.00 -6.76 14.78
C ALA A 20 -10.64 -5.65 13.93
N ILE A 21 -11.67 -5.98 13.17
CA ILE A 21 -12.44 -5.04 12.34
C ILE A 21 -13.04 -3.91 13.20
N ASN A 22 -13.66 -4.25 14.33
CA ASN A 22 -14.24 -3.26 15.24
C ASN A 22 -13.17 -2.36 15.89
N ALA A 23 -12.00 -2.89 16.20
CA ALA A 23 -10.89 -2.10 16.72
C ALA A 23 -10.39 -1.09 15.68
N VAL A 24 -10.19 -1.53 14.44
CA VAL A 24 -9.79 -0.66 13.32
C VAL A 24 -10.86 0.40 13.06
N ALA A 25 -12.14 0.02 12.98
CA ALA A 25 -13.25 0.96 12.81
C ALA A 25 -13.30 2.02 13.91
N THR A 26 -13.10 1.60 15.17
CA THR A 26 -13.09 2.48 16.33
C THR A 26 -11.94 3.48 16.26
N MET A 27 -10.73 3.02 15.93
CA MET A 27 -9.56 3.89 15.77
C MET A 27 -9.79 4.93 14.68
N ILE A 28 -10.21 4.52 13.49
CA ILE A 28 -10.44 5.43 12.36
C ILE A 28 -11.55 6.44 12.67
N THR A 29 -12.67 6.00 13.25
CA THR A 29 -13.79 6.87 13.60
C THR A 29 -13.40 7.91 14.67
N LYS A 30 -12.54 7.52 15.60
CA LYS A 30 -12.06 8.40 16.68
C LYS A 30 -11.01 9.39 16.19
N GLU A 31 -10.00 8.91 15.48
CA GLU A 31 -8.85 9.72 15.06
C GLU A 31 -9.12 10.53 13.78
N LYS A 32 -10.09 10.09 12.95
CA LYS A 32 -10.50 10.75 11.69
C LYS A 32 -9.33 11.11 10.78
N PRO A 33 -8.50 10.14 10.40
CA PRO A 33 -7.36 10.41 9.53
C PRO A 33 -7.83 10.80 8.12
N ASP A 34 -7.02 11.57 7.40
CA ASP A 34 -7.23 11.87 5.98
C ASP A 34 -6.84 10.68 5.10
N LEU A 35 -5.89 9.87 5.54
CA LEU A 35 -5.37 8.71 4.83
C LEU A 35 -5.04 7.57 5.80
N VAL A 36 -5.44 6.36 5.45
CA VAL A 36 -5.04 5.11 6.13
C VAL A 36 -4.06 4.35 5.25
N ILE A 37 -2.91 3.99 5.81
CA ILE A 37 -1.92 3.14 5.14
C ILE A 37 -1.81 1.85 5.93
N ALA A 38 -2.11 0.71 5.29
CA ALA A 38 -1.91 -0.61 5.87
C ALA A 38 -0.66 -1.26 5.27
N THR A 39 0.33 -1.56 6.11
CA THR A 39 1.64 -2.03 5.66
C THR A 39 1.80 -3.54 5.80
N GLY A 40 0.80 -4.26 5.31
CA GLY A 40 0.85 -5.71 5.15
C GLY A 40 0.26 -6.51 6.31
N ASP A 41 0.24 -7.80 6.09
CA ASP A 41 -0.36 -8.81 6.96
C ASP A 41 -1.82 -8.49 7.31
N ILE A 42 -2.56 -8.07 6.30
CA ILE A 42 -4.00 -7.76 6.40
C ILE A 42 -4.79 -9.06 6.48
N ALA A 43 -4.52 -10.00 5.58
CA ALA A 43 -5.18 -11.31 5.52
C ALA A 43 -4.24 -12.42 6.02
N PHE A 44 -4.77 -13.28 6.91
CA PHE A 44 -4.02 -14.41 7.43
C PHE A 44 -4.91 -15.67 7.53
N PRO A 45 -5.24 -16.34 6.42
CA PRO A 45 -6.16 -17.47 6.36
C PRO A 45 -5.46 -18.79 6.76
N VAL A 46 -4.97 -18.89 7.98
CA VAL A 46 -4.34 -20.11 8.47
C VAL A 46 -5.41 -21.18 8.70
N PRO A 47 -5.35 -22.34 8.01
CA PRO A 47 -6.46 -23.28 7.96
C PRO A 47 -6.93 -23.80 9.32
N TYR A 48 -6.02 -24.07 10.25
CA TYR A 48 -6.37 -24.55 11.59
C TYR A 48 -6.87 -23.44 12.53
N MET A 49 -6.65 -22.16 12.19
CA MET A 49 -7.11 -21.00 12.95
C MET A 49 -8.33 -20.34 12.32
N ALA A 50 -8.32 -20.20 10.99
CA ALA A 50 -9.37 -19.55 10.21
C ALA A 50 -10.40 -20.54 9.65
N GLY A 51 -10.03 -21.79 9.44
CA GLY A 51 -10.88 -22.78 8.78
C GLY A 51 -10.95 -22.61 7.26
N THR A 52 -10.01 -21.87 6.67
CA THR A 52 -9.95 -21.57 5.25
C THR A 52 -8.52 -21.33 4.79
N PHE A 53 -8.30 -21.44 3.46
CA PHE A 53 -7.09 -21.00 2.75
C PHE A 53 -7.34 -19.73 1.94
N ASN A 54 -8.54 -19.16 2.06
CA ASN A 54 -9.02 -18.08 1.20
C ASN A 54 -8.61 -16.71 1.77
N ASN A 55 -7.50 -16.16 1.29
CA ASN A 55 -7.01 -14.83 1.63
C ASN A 55 -7.83 -13.69 0.98
N TYR A 56 -8.57 -13.98 -0.10
CA TYR A 56 -9.49 -13.02 -0.71
C TYR A 56 -10.50 -12.45 0.31
N SER A 57 -11.08 -13.32 1.13
CA SER A 57 -12.11 -12.92 2.09
C SER A 57 -11.59 -11.87 3.09
N GLY A 58 -10.37 -12.04 3.59
CA GLY A 58 -9.73 -11.10 4.52
C GLY A 58 -9.40 -9.76 3.85
N ALA A 59 -8.78 -9.81 2.67
CA ALA A 59 -8.48 -8.62 1.87
C ALA A 59 -9.74 -7.81 1.53
N LYS A 60 -10.79 -8.49 1.05
CA LYS A 60 -12.08 -7.87 0.71
C LYS A 60 -12.79 -7.29 1.94
N ALA A 61 -12.75 -7.97 3.08
CA ALA A 61 -13.33 -7.47 4.32
C ALA A 61 -12.67 -6.17 4.77
N PHE A 62 -11.35 -6.07 4.66
CA PHE A 62 -10.62 -4.84 4.95
C PHE A 62 -11.01 -3.71 3.99
N GLY A 63 -10.99 -3.95 2.68
CA GLY A 63 -11.38 -2.95 1.67
C GLY A 63 -12.81 -2.44 1.91
N ASN A 64 -13.77 -3.34 2.13
CA ASN A 64 -15.15 -2.98 2.44
C ASN A 64 -15.27 -2.14 3.72
N LEU A 65 -14.46 -2.42 4.75
CA LEU A 65 -14.43 -1.61 5.95
C LEU A 65 -13.97 -0.18 5.65
N MET A 66 -12.85 -0.02 4.93
CA MET A 66 -12.32 1.31 4.55
C MET A 66 -13.33 2.11 3.73
N GLU A 67 -13.96 1.49 2.73
CA GLU A 67 -14.99 2.13 1.91
C GLU A 67 -16.22 2.53 2.74
N SER A 68 -16.65 1.67 3.66
CA SER A 68 -17.78 1.97 4.54
C SER A 68 -17.52 3.15 5.49
N LEU A 69 -16.27 3.36 5.86
CA LEU A 69 -15.81 4.49 6.68
C LEU A 69 -15.59 5.78 5.87
N GLY A 70 -15.53 5.68 4.54
CA GLY A 70 -15.34 6.81 3.63
C GLY A 70 -13.99 7.50 3.80
N VAL A 71 -12.96 6.77 4.18
CA VAL A 71 -11.60 7.29 4.36
C VAL A 71 -10.74 6.87 3.17
N TYR A 72 -9.84 7.74 2.70
CA TYR A 72 -8.84 7.34 1.72
C TYR A 72 -7.87 6.34 2.32
N TRP A 73 -7.51 5.34 1.55
CA TRP A 73 -6.65 4.26 2.04
C TRP A 73 -5.78 3.66 0.95
N THR A 74 -4.69 3.03 1.38
CA THR A 74 -3.84 2.22 0.52
C THR A 74 -3.20 1.10 1.33
N VAL A 75 -2.60 0.15 0.61
CA VAL A 75 -1.93 -1.00 1.21
C VAL A 75 -0.56 -1.23 0.58
N THR A 76 0.30 -1.92 1.29
CA THR A 76 1.41 -2.70 0.76
C THR A 76 1.35 -4.09 1.37
N PHE A 77 2.02 -5.07 0.75
CA PHE A 77 1.91 -6.46 1.17
C PHE A 77 2.89 -6.82 2.29
N GLY A 78 2.41 -7.61 3.24
CA GLY A 78 3.23 -8.39 4.16
C GLY A 78 3.49 -9.81 3.64
N ASN A 79 4.11 -10.64 4.45
CA ASN A 79 4.40 -12.02 4.05
C ASN A 79 3.17 -12.94 4.14
N HIS A 80 2.22 -12.64 5.01
CA HIS A 80 1.03 -13.47 5.22
C HIS A 80 -0.11 -13.21 4.23
N ASP A 81 -0.11 -12.08 3.53
CA ASP A 81 -1.19 -11.75 2.58
C ASP A 81 -1.31 -12.73 1.42
N ALA A 82 -0.21 -13.43 1.06
CA ALA A 82 -0.19 -14.44 0.00
C ALA A 82 0.79 -15.57 0.33
N GLU A 83 0.48 -16.34 1.36
CA GLU A 83 1.24 -17.52 1.74
C GLU A 83 1.14 -18.63 0.69
N CYS A 84 2.13 -19.53 0.68
CA CYS A 84 2.20 -20.63 -0.31
C CYS A 84 1.00 -21.58 -0.28
N TYR A 85 0.25 -21.60 0.81
CA TYR A 85 -0.99 -22.37 0.97
C TYR A 85 -2.25 -21.58 0.64
N SER A 86 -2.16 -20.26 0.44
CA SER A 86 -3.31 -19.41 0.12
C SER A 86 -3.86 -19.71 -1.27
N TYR A 87 -5.17 -19.53 -1.46
CA TYR A 87 -5.81 -19.77 -2.76
C TYR A 87 -5.41 -18.74 -3.82
N PHE A 88 -5.10 -17.53 -3.40
CA PHE A 88 -4.76 -16.43 -4.28
C PHE A 88 -3.32 -16.00 -4.01
N ASP A 89 -2.55 -15.84 -5.07
CA ASP A 89 -1.21 -15.28 -5.01
C ASP A 89 -1.25 -13.75 -4.84
N ARG A 90 -0.09 -13.14 -4.79
CA ARG A 90 0.04 -11.70 -4.54
C ARG A 90 -0.52 -10.85 -5.69
N GLU A 91 -0.41 -11.34 -6.93
CA GLU A 91 -0.98 -10.69 -8.10
C GLU A 91 -2.51 -10.63 -8.00
N ALA A 92 -3.15 -11.75 -7.76
CA ALA A 92 -4.60 -11.82 -7.61
C ALA A 92 -5.12 -11.01 -6.41
N VAL A 93 -4.36 -10.90 -5.32
CA VAL A 93 -4.73 -10.01 -4.20
C VAL A 93 -4.55 -8.54 -4.57
N ALA A 94 -3.53 -8.20 -5.37
CA ALA A 94 -3.36 -6.84 -5.89
C ALA A 94 -4.53 -6.41 -6.79
N GLU A 95 -5.07 -7.33 -7.60
CA GLU A 95 -6.28 -7.08 -8.41
C GLU A 95 -7.48 -6.71 -7.55
N ILE A 96 -7.64 -7.34 -6.35
CA ILE A 96 -8.73 -6.99 -5.43
C ILE A 96 -8.65 -5.52 -5.03
N TYR A 97 -7.48 -5.03 -4.64
CA TYR A 97 -7.29 -3.64 -4.20
C TYR A 97 -7.34 -2.63 -5.35
N SER A 98 -7.19 -3.10 -6.59
CA SER A 98 -7.31 -2.30 -7.82
C SER A 98 -8.74 -2.26 -8.38
N ASP A 99 -9.70 -2.95 -7.75
CA ASP A 99 -11.08 -3.01 -8.21
C ASP A 99 -11.76 -1.63 -8.11
N GLU A 100 -12.48 -1.24 -9.18
CA GLU A 100 -13.21 0.04 -9.26
C GLU A 100 -14.31 0.21 -8.20
N GLU A 101 -14.73 -0.85 -7.53
CA GLU A 101 -15.68 -0.75 -6.41
C GLU A 101 -15.08 -0.01 -5.20
N PHE A 102 -13.75 -0.03 -5.03
CA PHE A 102 -13.03 0.65 -3.97
C PHE A 102 -12.66 2.09 -4.37
N LYS A 103 -13.61 2.99 -4.25
CA LYS A 103 -13.51 4.39 -4.72
C LYS A 103 -12.55 5.25 -3.91
N HIS A 104 -12.27 4.87 -2.67
CA HIS A 104 -11.34 5.58 -1.78
C HIS A 104 -9.96 4.90 -1.73
N CYS A 105 -9.79 3.76 -2.42
CA CYS A 105 -8.52 3.07 -2.51
C CYS A 105 -7.57 3.81 -3.44
N LEU A 106 -6.35 4.08 -2.95
CA LEU A 106 -5.28 4.72 -3.70
C LEU A 106 -4.20 3.71 -4.12
N PHE A 107 -4.46 2.43 -3.93
CA PHE A 107 -3.54 1.36 -4.32
C PHE A 107 -3.33 1.34 -5.84
N GLN A 108 -2.11 1.08 -6.24
CA GLN A 108 -1.74 0.82 -7.64
C GLN A 108 -0.85 -0.42 -7.69
N ALA A 109 -1.08 -1.29 -8.65
CA ALA A 109 -0.32 -2.53 -8.79
C ALA A 109 1.19 -2.30 -9.01
N GLY A 110 1.54 -1.12 -9.53
CA GLY A 110 2.92 -0.76 -9.85
C GLY A 110 3.31 -1.10 -11.29
N PRO A 111 4.53 -0.74 -11.71
CA PRO A 111 5.03 -1.06 -13.04
C PRO A 111 5.29 -2.56 -13.22
N GLU A 112 4.98 -3.11 -14.40
CA GLU A 112 5.15 -4.53 -14.72
C GLU A 112 6.62 -4.99 -14.75
N ASP A 113 7.55 -4.07 -15.00
CA ASP A 113 8.99 -4.32 -15.09
C ASP A 113 9.73 -4.12 -13.75
N VAL A 114 8.99 -3.85 -12.68
CA VAL A 114 9.52 -3.69 -11.31
C VAL A 114 9.03 -4.83 -10.43
N ASP A 115 9.93 -5.54 -9.79
CA ASP A 115 9.61 -6.68 -8.95
C ASP A 115 8.66 -6.31 -7.81
N GLY A 116 7.76 -7.24 -7.46
CA GLY A 116 6.73 -7.05 -6.45
C GLY A 116 5.45 -6.40 -6.99
N TYR A 117 4.45 -6.36 -6.13
CA TYR A 117 3.12 -5.81 -6.45
C TYR A 117 2.78 -4.67 -5.48
N GLY A 118 2.31 -3.56 -6.02
CA GLY A 118 1.92 -2.43 -5.19
C GLY A 118 3.06 -1.44 -4.94
N ASN A 119 4.08 -1.40 -5.81
CA ASN A 119 5.06 -0.32 -5.80
C ASN A 119 4.41 0.94 -6.37
N HIS A 120 4.06 1.90 -5.52
CA HIS A 120 3.39 3.13 -5.97
C HIS A 120 3.72 4.34 -5.10
N VAL A 121 3.35 5.51 -5.59
CA VAL A 121 3.60 6.79 -4.92
C VAL A 121 2.29 7.53 -4.72
N ILE A 122 2.05 8.02 -3.50
CA ILE A 122 0.98 8.98 -3.21
C ILE A 122 1.63 10.36 -3.07
N GLU A 123 1.26 11.26 -3.97
CA GLU A 123 1.75 12.63 -4.00
C GLU A 123 0.81 13.54 -3.22
N VAL A 124 1.33 14.21 -2.20
CA VAL A 124 0.60 15.26 -1.48
C VAL A 124 1.00 16.62 -2.05
N LYS A 125 0.04 17.27 -2.70
CA LYS A 125 0.24 18.56 -3.37
C LYS A 125 -0.39 19.69 -2.56
N ASN A 126 0.27 20.86 -2.58
CA ASN A 126 -0.34 22.08 -2.08
C ASN A 126 -1.33 22.68 -3.10
N THR A 127 -1.94 23.82 -2.76
CA THR A 127 -2.91 24.51 -3.62
C THR A 127 -2.34 24.99 -4.95
N ASP A 128 -1.02 25.15 -5.05
CA ASP A 128 -0.32 25.55 -6.27
C ASP A 128 0.05 24.35 -7.16
N GLY A 129 -0.29 23.12 -6.73
CA GLY A 129 0.02 21.89 -7.44
C GLY A 129 1.46 21.38 -7.23
N ILE A 130 2.20 21.96 -6.27
CA ILE A 130 3.56 21.54 -5.93
C ILE A 130 3.49 20.34 -4.99
N ILE A 131 4.23 19.28 -5.31
CA ILE A 131 4.36 18.09 -4.47
C ILE A 131 5.19 18.50 -3.24
N THR A 132 4.56 18.52 -2.07
CA THR A 132 5.19 18.89 -0.80
C THR A 132 5.63 17.68 0.00
N GLN A 133 4.97 16.54 -0.21
CA GLN A 133 5.31 15.27 0.41
C GLN A 133 5.05 14.13 -0.60
N ALA A 134 5.82 13.07 -0.49
CA ALA A 134 5.59 11.84 -1.24
C ALA A 134 5.62 10.67 -0.25
N ILE A 135 4.59 9.83 -0.34
CA ILE A 135 4.52 8.56 0.39
C ILE A 135 4.81 7.48 -0.64
N VAL A 136 5.95 6.83 -0.51
CA VAL A 136 6.37 5.78 -1.42
C VAL A 136 6.12 4.44 -0.76
N LEU A 137 5.31 3.60 -1.39
CA LEU A 137 5.02 2.24 -0.96
C LEU A 137 5.82 1.28 -1.84
N ILE A 138 6.53 0.37 -1.19
CA ILE A 138 7.38 -0.61 -1.86
C ILE A 138 7.05 -2.00 -1.30
N ASP A 139 6.79 -2.95 -2.18
CA ASP A 139 6.63 -4.35 -1.79
C ASP A 139 8.01 -4.95 -1.48
N SER A 140 8.31 -5.16 -0.20
CA SER A 140 9.57 -5.75 0.24
C SER A 140 9.66 -7.28 0.02
N GLN A 141 8.72 -7.83 -0.76
CA GLN A 141 8.58 -9.26 -1.04
C GLN A 141 8.12 -10.05 0.21
N ALA A 142 8.06 -11.39 0.08
CA ALA A 142 7.75 -12.28 1.19
C ALA A 142 8.92 -13.25 1.43
N TYR A 143 8.98 -14.31 0.63
CA TYR A 143 9.99 -15.36 0.77
C TYR A 143 10.77 -15.57 -0.51
N VAL A 144 12.05 -15.92 -0.37
CA VAL A 144 12.91 -16.24 -1.51
C VAL A 144 12.35 -17.44 -2.27
N LYS A 145 12.03 -17.26 -3.56
CA LYS A 145 11.40 -18.27 -4.41
C LYS A 145 12.40 -19.24 -5.08
N ASN A 146 13.69 -19.17 -4.77
CA ASN A 146 14.76 -19.83 -5.54
C ASN A 146 14.79 -21.36 -5.44
N ASN A 147 14.24 -21.96 -4.39
CA ASN A 147 14.04 -23.40 -4.32
C ASN A 147 13.00 -23.79 -3.25
N LEU A 148 12.44 -25.00 -3.39
CA LEU A 148 11.43 -25.51 -2.46
C LEU A 148 11.93 -25.56 -1.00
N ILE A 149 13.20 -25.81 -0.78
CA ILE A 149 13.79 -25.92 0.56
C ILE A 149 13.82 -24.56 1.26
N GLU A 150 14.17 -23.48 0.56
CA GLU A 150 14.20 -22.13 1.09
C GLU A 150 12.80 -21.58 1.34
N SER A 151 11.84 -21.87 0.46
CA SER A 151 10.43 -21.57 0.68
C SER A 151 9.87 -22.27 1.93
N ILE A 152 10.27 -23.52 2.18
CA ILE A 152 9.85 -24.26 3.40
C ILE A 152 10.53 -23.70 4.65
N LYS A 153 11.77 -23.22 4.55
CA LYS A 153 12.50 -22.60 5.67
C LYS A 153 12.00 -21.21 6.03
N GLY A 154 11.18 -20.56 5.16
CA GLY A 154 10.67 -19.23 5.40
C GLY A 154 11.79 -18.18 5.38
N THR A 155 12.78 -18.32 4.50
CA THR A 155 13.81 -17.29 4.31
C THR A 155 13.18 -16.07 3.66
N TYR A 156 13.17 -14.95 4.35
CA TYR A 156 12.62 -13.70 3.82
C TYR A 156 13.44 -13.18 2.66
N ASP A 157 12.74 -12.63 1.68
CA ASP A 157 13.30 -11.88 0.57
C ASP A 157 13.53 -10.41 0.99
N ASN A 158 13.93 -9.57 0.06
CA ASN A 158 14.27 -8.17 0.30
C ASN A 158 13.88 -7.29 -0.89
N ILE A 159 14.02 -5.99 -0.74
CA ILE A 159 13.86 -5.03 -1.84
C ILE A 159 14.91 -5.29 -2.91
N HIS A 160 14.48 -5.42 -4.17
CA HIS A 160 15.32 -5.75 -5.31
C HIS A 160 15.92 -4.49 -5.96
N PRO A 161 17.05 -4.63 -6.71
CA PRO A 161 17.72 -3.49 -7.34
C PRO A 161 16.83 -2.67 -8.29
N ASN A 162 15.93 -3.32 -9.06
CA ASN A 162 15.01 -2.61 -9.95
C ASN A 162 13.95 -1.79 -9.20
N GLN A 163 13.56 -2.19 -8.00
CA GLN A 163 12.71 -1.40 -7.11
C GLN A 163 13.44 -0.14 -6.60
N VAL A 164 14.72 -0.27 -6.30
CA VAL A 164 15.55 0.88 -5.90
C VAL A 164 15.70 1.86 -7.07
N GLU A 165 15.97 1.36 -8.27
CA GLU A 165 16.07 2.18 -9.49
C GLU A 165 14.74 2.89 -9.79
N TRP A 166 13.63 2.17 -9.67
CA TRP A 166 12.29 2.75 -9.82
C TRP A 166 12.07 3.89 -8.81
N TYR A 167 12.37 3.66 -7.54
CA TYR A 167 12.25 4.68 -6.50
C TYR A 167 13.07 5.93 -6.81
N GLU A 168 14.34 5.77 -7.22
CA GLU A 168 15.18 6.90 -7.62
C GLU A 168 14.60 7.68 -8.81
N ASN A 169 14.02 6.97 -9.78
CA ASN A 169 13.41 7.58 -10.95
C ASN A 169 12.14 8.35 -10.58
N GLU A 170 11.32 7.83 -9.67
CA GLU A 170 10.14 8.54 -9.15
C GLU A 170 10.53 9.84 -8.43
N ILE A 171 11.58 9.82 -7.60
CA ILE A 171 12.08 11.06 -6.97
C ILE A 171 12.54 12.08 -8.01
N LYS A 172 13.26 11.64 -9.06
CA LYS A 172 13.69 12.53 -10.16
C LYS A 172 12.51 13.08 -10.93
N ARG A 173 11.49 12.25 -11.20
CA ARG A 173 10.24 12.66 -11.88
C ARG A 173 9.52 13.75 -11.08
N MET A 174 9.27 13.53 -9.79
CA MET A 174 8.56 14.47 -8.92
C MET A 174 9.31 15.81 -8.79
N ASN A 175 10.63 15.78 -8.67
CA ASN A 175 11.44 17.01 -8.66
C ASN A 175 11.39 17.76 -10.00
N SER A 176 11.38 17.04 -11.13
CA SER A 176 11.21 17.63 -12.44
C SER A 176 9.83 18.28 -12.61
N GLU A 177 8.78 17.62 -12.13
CA GLU A 177 7.41 18.14 -12.13
C GLU A 177 7.30 19.42 -11.29
N ASN A 178 7.80 19.40 -10.07
CA ASN A 178 7.85 20.57 -9.21
C ASN A 178 8.58 21.75 -9.87
N ASN A 179 9.73 21.50 -10.49
CA ASN A 179 10.48 22.53 -11.18
C ASN A 179 9.71 23.15 -12.35
N LYS A 180 8.90 22.36 -13.08
CA LYS A 180 8.03 22.88 -14.15
C LYS A 180 6.90 23.74 -13.58
N THR A 181 6.24 23.27 -12.53
CA THR A 181 5.16 23.98 -11.83
C THR A 181 5.66 25.33 -11.30
N ILE A 182 6.80 25.31 -10.60
CA ILE A 182 7.44 26.54 -10.07
C ILE A 182 7.74 27.54 -11.19
N LYS A 183 8.30 27.08 -12.31
CA LYS A 183 8.60 27.94 -13.46
C LYS A 183 7.33 28.53 -14.09
N ALA A 184 6.25 27.76 -14.16
CA ALA A 184 4.97 28.25 -14.67
C ALA A 184 4.40 29.36 -13.76
N ILE A 185 4.39 29.13 -12.44
CA ILE A 185 3.95 30.12 -11.45
C ILE A 185 4.81 31.38 -11.53
N GLN A 186 6.12 31.27 -11.66
CA GLN A 186 7.04 32.39 -11.79
C GLN A 186 6.90 33.13 -13.14
N GLY A 187 6.51 32.45 -14.19
CA GLY A 187 6.23 33.05 -15.49
C GLY A 187 4.97 33.91 -15.54
N ASP A 188 3.97 33.52 -14.72
CA ASP A 188 2.69 34.25 -14.63
C ASP A 188 2.74 35.45 -13.68
N VAL A 189 3.71 35.50 -12.77
CA VAL A 189 3.86 36.60 -11.79
C VAL A 189 5.08 37.42 -12.17
N ASN A 190 4.88 38.56 -12.77
CA ASN A 190 5.96 39.53 -13.05
C ASN A 190 6.81 39.80 -11.79
N GLY A 191 7.87 39.04 -11.60
CA GLY A 191 9.01 39.36 -10.75
C GLY A 191 8.99 39.00 -9.27
N GLY A 192 8.12 38.14 -8.79
CA GLY A 192 8.12 37.68 -7.40
C GLY A 192 8.89 36.37 -7.19
N LEU A 193 10.10 36.42 -6.68
CA LEU A 193 10.85 35.25 -6.21
C LEU A 193 10.27 34.73 -4.89
N HIS A 194 9.48 33.67 -4.93
CA HIS A 194 9.25 32.86 -3.72
C HIS A 194 10.47 31.94 -3.51
N LYS A 195 11.17 32.12 -2.38
CA LYS A 195 12.42 31.39 -2.08
C LYS A 195 12.25 30.02 -1.44
N ASP A 196 11.02 29.58 -1.12
CA ASP A 196 10.79 28.42 -0.26
C ASP A 196 10.03 27.29 -0.97
N PHE A 197 10.52 26.85 -2.12
CA PHE A 197 9.99 25.64 -2.74
C PHE A 197 10.69 24.39 -2.20
N ALA A 198 9.93 23.50 -1.60
CA ALA A 198 10.46 22.24 -1.10
C ALA A 198 10.84 21.31 -2.25
N THR A 199 12.05 20.79 -2.22
CA THR A 199 12.45 19.66 -3.04
C THR A 199 11.96 18.38 -2.39
N VAL A 200 11.36 17.47 -3.16
CA VAL A 200 11.02 16.13 -2.65
C VAL A 200 12.32 15.43 -2.27
N LYS A 201 12.42 15.01 -1.03
CA LYS A 201 13.58 14.28 -0.51
C LYS A 201 13.20 12.83 -0.30
N SER A 202 14.14 11.91 -0.54
CA SER A 202 14.05 10.56 -0.02
C SER A 202 14.12 10.64 1.52
N LEU A 203 13.23 9.95 2.16
CA LEU A 203 13.27 9.73 3.61
C LEU A 203 14.29 8.66 3.94
#